data_5593afee986dbb24f6e5944d6332fd2b
#
_entry.id   5593afee986dbb24f6e5944d6332fd2b
#
_cell.length_a   1.000
_cell.length_b   1.000
_cell.length_c   1.000
_cell.angle_alpha   90.00
_cell.angle_beta   90.00
_cell.angle_gamma   90.00
#
_symmetry.space_group_name_H-M   'P 1'
#
loop_
_entity.id
_entity.type
_entity.pdbx_description
1 polymer ?
#
loop_
_entity_poly.entity_id
_entity_poly.type
_entity_poly.pdbx_seq_one_letter_code
_entity_poly.pdbx_strand_id
1 'polypeptide(L)'
;VSDRSEIPEPAADLTDIAAGWLASLDAGTADRRAFEAWRAEDVRHAVAFAEVASTWRDMSELARISGDPKPAVSDDAPAPAPDKQPTRRRMLRIAAAAGAMALAGGGFAMRAAARNSAETRIGERRAISEVPGLSVNLNTDSSIYWKDGKSPRLWLERGEIGIQLDPGRRLSLMTPGGTFHLAPGDYNARLRGSSCELAVLSGSGTLGDAARPFQPGDVALATAGQANVRQRETDLTRITAWRRDTLVLNGESLDYALAEMNRYLRGKIVIGDPDLSRLRIGGTFATTNPTEFLEALRTSFGVKATAGADGNIVLTHA
;
A
#
# COMPACT_ATOMS: atom_id res chain seq x y z
N VAL A 1 3.88 -38.15 38.12
CA VAL A 1 3.28 -38.02 36.78
C VAL A 1 3.22 -36.53 36.51
N SER A 2 4.22 -36.00 35.82
CA SER A 2 4.29 -34.58 35.44
C SER A 2 3.76 -34.44 34.01
N ASP A 3 2.58 -33.86 33.93
CA ASP A 3 2.03 -33.40 32.66
C ASP A 3 2.74 -32.11 32.26
N ARG A 4 3.61 -32.19 31.28
CA ARG A 4 4.14 -31.03 30.58
C ARG A 4 3.21 -30.72 29.42
N SER A 5 2.32 -29.76 29.61
CA SER A 5 1.63 -29.13 28.51
C SER A 5 2.63 -28.46 27.57
N GLU A 6 2.89 -29.07 26.44
CA GLU A 6 3.58 -28.46 25.30
C GLU A 6 2.77 -27.23 24.85
N ILE A 7 3.37 -26.06 25.02
CA ILE A 7 2.90 -24.82 24.40
C ILE A 7 3.23 -24.98 22.90
N PRO A 8 2.24 -24.96 21.98
CA PRO A 8 2.53 -25.04 20.56
C PRO A 8 3.37 -23.82 20.16
N GLU A 9 4.49 -24.06 19.45
CA GLU A 9 5.26 -22.98 18.80
C GLU A 9 4.32 -22.12 17.95
N PRO A 10 4.45 -20.78 18.00
CA PRO A 10 3.67 -19.91 17.13
C PRO A 10 3.95 -20.27 15.68
N ALA A 11 2.90 -20.65 14.95
CA ALA A 11 2.98 -20.88 13.51
C ALA A 11 3.68 -19.66 12.86
N ALA A 12 4.72 -19.90 12.07
CA ALA A 12 5.43 -18.85 11.36
C ALA A 12 4.40 -18.02 10.57
N ASP A 13 4.46 -16.70 10.70
CA ASP A 13 3.54 -15.82 9.99
C ASP A 13 3.73 -16.05 8.48
N LEU A 14 2.64 -16.34 7.77
CA LEU A 14 2.63 -16.57 6.33
C LEU A 14 3.29 -15.42 5.56
N THR A 15 3.20 -14.21 6.09
CA THR A 15 3.84 -13.00 5.56
C THR A 15 5.37 -13.11 5.62
N ASP A 16 5.92 -13.64 6.71
CA ASP A 16 7.37 -13.87 6.87
C ASP A 16 7.88 -14.93 5.90
N ILE A 17 7.13 -16.01 5.71
CA ILE A 17 7.46 -17.08 4.75
C ILE A 17 7.42 -16.53 3.33
N ALA A 18 6.39 -15.79 2.98
CA ALA A 18 6.23 -15.15 1.68
C ALA A 18 7.37 -14.15 1.38
N ALA A 19 7.78 -13.35 2.37
CA ALA A 19 8.90 -12.43 2.26
C ALA A 19 10.23 -13.17 2.04
N GLY A 20 10.43 -14.31 2.70
CA GLY A 20 11.57 -15.19 2.49
C GLY A 20 11.65 -15.75 1.06
N TRP A 21 10.52 -16.19 0.51
CA TRP A 21 10.43 -16.63 -0.89
C TRP A 21 10.72 -15.49 -1.85
N LEU A 22 10.15 -14.31 -1.64
CA LEU A 22 10.39 -13.16 -2.50
C LEU A 22 11.87 -12.75 -2.51
N ALA A 23 12.51 -12.67 -1.36
CA ALA A 23 13.93 -12.35 -1.25
C ALA A 23 14.82 -13.39 -1.98
N SER A 24 14.47 -14.68 -1.88
CA SER A 24 15.21 -15.76 -2.55
C SER A 24 15.02 -15.71 -4.07
N LEU A 25 13.82 -15.37 -4.55
CA LEU A 25 13.51 -15.20 -5.97
C LEU A 25 14.24 -13.99 -6.57
N ASP A 26 14.28 -12.88 -5.85
CA ASP A 26 14.98 -11.65 -6.28
C ASP A 26 16.51 -11.86 -6.33
N ALA A 27 17.05 -12.59 -5.36
CA ALA A 27 18.46 -12.98 -5.32
C ALA A 27 18.85 -14.08 -6.35
N GLY A 28 17.87 -14.68 -7.03
CA GLY A 28 18.10 -15.78 -7.96
C GLY A 28 18.52 -17.10 -7.31
N THR A 29 18.35 -17.24 -5.98
CA THR A 29 18.75 -18.41 -5.18
C THR A 29 17.59 -19.35 -4.86
N ALA A 30 16.37 -18.99 -5.22
CA ALA A 30 15.18 -19.79 -4.93
C ALA A 30 15.11 -21.06 -5.77
N ASP A 31 14.77 -22.18 -5.13
CA ASP A 31 14.24 -23.36 -5.85
C ASP A 31 12.81 -23.05 -6.32
N ARG A 32 12.67 -22.75 -7.61
CA ARG A 32 11.38 -22.40 -8.22
C ARG A 32 10.35 -23.52 -8.07
N ARG A 33 10.78 -24.79 -8.10
CA ARG A 33 9.87 -25.93 -7.96
C ARG A 33 9.32 -26.03 -6.53
N ALA A 34 10.17 -25.83 -5.55
CA ALA A 34 9.76 -25.79 -4.15
C ALA A 34 8.85 -24.56 -3.85
N PHE A 35 9.15 -23.42 -4.45
CA PHE A 35 8.29 -22.24 -4.36
C PHE A 35 6.89 -22.47 -4.93
N GLU A 36 6.80 -23.06 -6.14
CA GLU A 36 5.51 -23.34 -6.76
C GLU A 36 4.71 -24.39 -5.96
N ALA A 37 5.38 -25.42 -5.41
CA ALA A 37 4.76 -26.41 -4.54
C ALA A 37 4.17 -25.73 -3.29
N TRP A 38 4.96 -24.91 -2.58
CA TRP A 38 4.50 -24.16 -1.42
C TRP A 38 3.32 -23.25 -1.76
N ARG A 39 3.38 -22.54 -2.88
CA ARG A 39 2.31 -21.63 -3.30
C ARG A 39 1.02 -22.36 -3.68
N ALA A 40 1.12 -23.57 -4.23
CA ALA A 40 -0.01 -24.42 -4.63
C ALA A 40 -0.63 -25.19 -3.44
N GLU A 41 0.07 -25.30 -2.32
CA GLU A 41 -0.36 -26.06 -1.15
C GLU A 41 -1.57 -25.43 -0.45
N ASP A 42 -1.61 -24.09 -0.37
CA ASP A 42 -2.73 -23.34 0.22
C ASP A 42 -2.91 -22.00 -0.51
N VAL A 43 -4.18 -21.66 -0.80
CA VAL A 43 -4.55 -20.36 -1.40
C VAL A 43 -4.02 -19.18 -0.60
N ARG A 44 -3.95 -19.31 0.74
CA ARG A 44 -3.40 -18.28 1.64
C ARG A 44 -1.93 -17.98 1.37
N HIS A 45 -1.13 -18.97 0.92
CA HIS A 45 0.27 -18.80 0.53
C HIS A 45 0.39 -17.90 -0.69
N ALA A 46 -0.46 -18.12 -1.71
CA ALA A 46 -0.51 -17.28 -2.90
C ALA A 46 -0.93 -15.84 -2.57
N VAL A 47 -1.89 -15.64 -1.67
CA VAL A 47 -2.35 -14.32 -1.20
C VAL A 47 -1.22 -13.59 -0.46
N ALA A 48 -0.59 -14.24 0.54
CA ALA A 48 0.50 -13.66 1.31
C ALA A 48 1.68 -13.27 0.41
N PHE A 49 2.03 -14.14 -0.56
CA PHE A 49 3.09 -13.84 -1.51
C PHE A 49 2.73 -12.66 -2.43
N ALA A 50 1.51 -12.58 -2.94
CA ALA A 50 1.06 -11.48 -3.78
C ALA A 50 1.08 -10.13 -3.04
N GLU A 51 0.68 -10.11 -1.77
CA GLU A 51 0.71 -8.91 -0.92
C GLU A 51 2.15 -8.43 -0.67
N VAL A 52 3.05 -9.34 -0.30
CA VAL A 52 4.47 -9.01 -0.10
C VAL A 52 5.14 -8.58 -1.40
N ALA A 53 4.85 -9.27 -2.53
CA ALA A 53 5.40 -8.95 -3.83
C ALA A 53 4.88 -7.60 -4.38
N SER A 54 3.64 -7.20 -4.07
CA SER A 54 3.12 -5.88 -4.43
C SER A 54 3.84 -4.77 -3.68
N THR A 55 4.03 -4.95 -2.38
CA THR A 55 4.78 -4.01 -1.52
C THR A 55 6.23 -3.87 -1.98
N TRP A 56 6.90 -4.98 -2.33
CA TRP A 56 8.27 -4.98 -2.84
C TRP A 56 8.40 -4.28 -4.20
N ARG A 57 7.42 -4.47 -5.08
CA ARG A 57 7.39 -3.81 -6.40
C ARG A 57 7.22 -2.31 -6.27
N ASP A 58 6.30 -1.87 -5.40
CA ASP A 58 6.08 -0.47 -5.09
C ASP A 58 7.38 0.17 -4.54
N MET A 59 8.10 -0.53 -3.66
CA MET A 59 9.42 -0.11 -3.15
C MET A 59 10.51 -0.09 -4.23
N SER A 60 10.53 -1.09 -5.13
CA SER A 60 11.53 -1.19 -6.21
C SER A 60 11.31 -0.14 -7.30
N GLU A 61 10.08 0.23 -7.58
CA GLU A 61 9.73 1.33 -8.49
C GLU A 61 10.14 2.67 -7.89
N LEU A 62 9.95 2.85 -6.59
CA LEU A 62 10.45 4.00 -5.84
C LEU A 62 11.97 4.12 -5.86
N ALA A 63 12.70 3.03 -5.69
CA ALA A 63 14.16 3.00 -5.74
C ALA A 63 14.69 3.38 -7.14
N ARG A 64 14.02 2.95 -8.22
CA ARG A 64 14.35 3.36 -9.60
C ARG A 64 14.14 4.85 -9.85
N ILE A 65 13.07 5.42 -9.28
CA ILE A 65 12.74 6.84 -9.43
C ILE A 65 13.71 7.70 -8.59
N SER A 66 14.17 7.18 -7.44
CA SER A 66 15.09 7.89 -6.53
C SER A 66 16.55 7.92 -7.01
N GLY A 67 16.90 7.18 -8.07
CA GLY A 67 18.26 7.18 -8.63
C GLY A 67 19.34 6.55 -7.76
N ASP A 68 18.96 5.80 -6.74
CA ASP A 68 19.92 5.11 -5.87
C ASP A 68 20.46 3.85 -6.57
N PRO A 69 21.80 3.73 -6.76
CA PRO A 69 22.38 2.57 -7.38
C PRO A 69 22.19 1.35 -6.45
N LYS A 70 21.69 0.27 -7.02
CA LYS A 70 21.65 -1.06 -6.39
C LYS A 70 23.01 -1.30 -5.71
N PRO A 71 23.06 -1.66 -4.40
CA PRO A 71 24.34 -1.94 -3.77
C PRO A 71 25.00 -3.11 -4.49
N ALA A 72 26.11 -2.84 -5.17
CA ALA A 72 26.97 -3.84 -5.77
C ALA A 72 27.56 -4.69 -4.63
N VAL A 73 27.26 -5.97 -4.62
CA VAL A 73 27.95 -6.95 -3.77
C VAL A 73 29.37 -7.05 -4.32
N SER A 74 30.33 -6.43 -3.65
CA SER A 74 31.76 -6.62 -3.92
C SER A 74 32.19 -7.95 -3.27
N ASP A 75 32.44 -8.96 -4.09
CA ASP A 75 33.24 -10.12 -3.74
C ASP A 75 34.71 -9.65 -3.64
N ASP A 76 35.14 -9.21 -2.47
CA ASP A 76 36.51 -9.31 -1.99
C ASP A 76 36.65 -8.66 -0.61
N ALA A 77 36.60 -9.48 0.43
CA ALA A 77 37.19 -9.13 1.72
C ALA A 77 37.49 -10.42 2.52
N PRO A 78 38.69 -10.56 3.12
CA PRO A 78 39.11 -11.75 3.83
C PRO A 78 38.38 -11.91 5.18
N ALA A 79 38.12 -13.15 5.57
CA ALA A 79 37.43 -13.55 6.78
C ALA A 79 38.14 -13.08 8.06
N PRO A 80 37.47 -12.38 8.98
CA PRO A 80 37.95 -12.17 10.33
C PRO A 80 37.46 -13.25 11.29
N ALA A 81 38.31 -13.56 12.28
CA ALA A 81 38.11 -14.52 13.36
C ALA A 81 36.88 -14.22 14.26
N PRO A 82 36.40 -15.23 15.03
CA PRO A 82 35.12 -15.11 15.72
C PRO A 82 35.24 -14.29 17.01
N ASP A 83 34.72 -13.10 17.00
CA ASP A 83 34.52 -12.30 18.20
C ASP A 83 33.02 -12.24 18.55
N LYS A 84 32.69 -12.38 19.83
CA LYS A 84 31.34 -12.51 20.38
C LYS A 84 30.59 -11.18 20.32
N GLN A 85 30.05 -10.83 19.18
CA GLN A 85 29.13 -9.69 19.04
C GLN A 85 27.68 -10.17 18.86
N PRO A 86 26.68 -9.44 19.40
CA PRO A 86 25.27 -9.84 19.29
C PRO A 86 24.83 -9.82 17.83
N THR A 87 24.32 -10.94 17.38
CA THR A 87 23.95 -11.25 16.01
C THR A 87 23.09 -10.16 15.38
N ARG A 88 23.40 -9.69 14.16
CA ARG A 88 22.63 -8.72 13.34
C ARG A 88 21.13 -9.01 13.32
N ARG A 89 20.73 -10.28 13.41
CA ARG A 89 19.32 -10.72 13.54
C ARG A 89 18.63 -10.20 14.82
N ARG A 90 19.37 -10.03 15.93
CA ARG A 90 18.81 -9.50 17.18
C ARG A 90 18.63 -7.98 17.10
N MET A 91 19.52 -7.28 16.42
CA MET A 91 19.40 -5.83 16.17
C MET A 91 18.27 -5.50 15.19
N LEU A 92 18.09 -6.29 14.11
CA LEU A 92 16.96 -6.14 13.17
C LEU A 92 15.62 -6.42 13.85
N ARG A 93 15.53 -7.40 14.75
CA ARG A 93 14.31 -7.67 15.52
C ARG A 93 13.98 -6.55 16.52
N ILE A 94 15.00 -5.95 17.13
CA ILE A 94 14.82 -4.80 18.04
C ILE A 94 14.43 -3.55 17.23
N ALA A 95 15.00 -3.31 16.06
CA ALA A 95 14.64 -2.19 15.19
C ALA A 95 13.22 -2.34 14.61
N ALA A 96 12.80 -3.57 14.21
CA ALA A 96 11.44 -3.84 13.74
C ALA A 96 10.41 -3.70 14.88
N ALA A 97 10.74 -4.17 16.10
CA ALA A 97 9.85 -4.02 17.26
C ALA A 97 9.76 -2.55 17.73
N ALA A 98 10.86 -1.79 17.66
CA ALA A 98 10.86 -0.37 17.99
C ALA A 98 10.09 0.44 16.92
N GLY A 99 10.20 0.07 15.63
CA GLY A 99 9.42 0.66 14.55
C GLY A 99 7.92 0.38 14.70
N ALA A 100 7.53 -0.85 15.00
CA ALA A 100 6.14 -1.22 15.24
C ALA A 100 5.56 -0.54 16.48
N MET A 101 6.33 -0.41 17.58
CA MET A 101 5.91 0.33 18.77
C MET A 101 5.86 1.84 18.55
N ALA A 102 6.73 2.41 17.71
CA ALA A 102 6.68 3.84 17.36
C ALA A 102 5.46 4.14 16.49
N LEU A 103 5.09 3.25 15.58
CA LEU A 103 3.86 3.37 14.76
C LEU A 103 2.60 3.17 15.61
N ALA A 104 2.58 2.19 16.51
CA ALA A 104 1.46 1.95 17.43
C ALA A 104 1.35 3.05 18.49
N GLY A 105 2.47 3.47 19.08
CA GLY A 105 2.53 4.54 20.07
C GLY A 105 2.24 5.91 19.50
N GLY A 106 2.70 6.20 18.26
CA GLY A 106 2.40 7.42 17.54
C GLY A 106 0.93 7.53 17.19
N GLY A 107 0.30 6.44 16.70
CA GLY A 107 -1.14 6.38 16.43
C GLY A 107 -1.98 6.61 17.69
N PHE A 108 -1.58 6.06 18.83
CA PHE A 108 -2.32 6.22 20.07
C PHE A 108 -2.22 7.67 20.61
N ALA A 109 -1.04 8.28 20.55
CA ALA A 109 -0.85 9.68 20.94
C ALA A 109 -1.59 10.65 20.00
N MET A 110 -1.67 10.35 18.71
CA MET A 110 -2.45 11.11 17.72
C MET A 110 -3.96 10.97 17.98
N ARG A 111 -4.45 9.77 18.30
CA ARG A 111 -5.85 9.53 18.72
C ARG A 111 -6.24 10.36 19.94
N ALA A 112 -5.36 10.40 20.94
CA ALA A 112 -5.61 11.18 22.16
C ALA A 112 -5.66 12.71 21.91
N ALA A 113 -4.97 13.19 20.87
CA ALA A 113 -4.96 14.62 20.49
C ALA A 113 -6.14 15.01 19.58
N ALA A 114 -6.75 14.05 18.87
CA ALA A 114 -7.90 14.25 17.97
C ALA A 114 -9.21 14.10 18.75
N ARG A 115 -10.19 14.98 18.46
CA ARG A 115 -11.52 14.90 19.07
C ARG A 115 -12.54 14.14 18.21
N ASN A 116 -12.28 14.03 16.90
CA ASN A 116 -13.19 13.42 15.92
C ASN A 116 -12.43 12.40 15.09
N SER A 117 -13.12 11.34 14.65
CA SER A 117 -12.57 10.29 13.79
C SER A 117 -13.62 9.77 12.84
N ALA A 118 -13.18 9.22 11.72
CA ALA A 118 -14.02 8.47 10.78
C ALA A 118 -13.22 7.33 10.16
N GLU A 119 -13.92 6.23 9.91
CA GLU A 119 -13.36 5.02 9.32
C GLU A 119 -14.31 4.49 8.25
N THR A 120 -13.75 3.77 7.29
CA THR A 120 -14.47 2.95 6.30
C THR A 120 -13.96 1.52 6.35
N ARG A 121 -14.85 0.58 6.07
CA ARG A 121 -14.53 -0.84 5.90
C ARG A 121 -14.12 -1.11 4.46
N ILE A 122 -13.62 -2.32 4.20
CA ILE A 122 -13.34 -2.80 2.83
C ILE A 122 -14.64 -2.72 2.02
N GLY A 123 -14.57 -2.04 0.85
CA GLY A 123 -15.69 -1.79 -0.06
C GLY A 123 -16.59 -0.63 0.34
N GLU A 124 -16.38 -0.03 1.52
CA GLU A 124 -17.14 1.13 1.99
C GLU A 124 -16.47 2.45 1.57
N ARG A 125 -17.27 3.46 1.30
CA ARG A 125 -16.85 4.86 1.12
C ARG A 125 -17.70 5.77 1.97
N ARG A 126 -17.13 6.88 2.42
CA ARG A 126 -17.83 7.83 3.29
C ARG A 126 -17.38 9.27 3.00
N ALA A 127 -18.33 10.17 2.90
CA ALA A 127 -18.06 11.61 2.84
C ALA A 127 -18.21 12.23 4.23
N ILE A 128 -17.30 13.13 4.58
CA ILE A 128 -17.29 13.93 5.80
C ILE A 128 -17.30 15.38 5.41
N SER A 129 -18.28 16.13 5.90
CA SER A 129 -18.44 17.58 5.68
C SER A 129 -18.77 18.33 6.99
N GLU A 130 -18.44 17.73 8.11
CA GLU A 130 -18.72 18.27 9.45
C GLU A 130 -17.85 19.48 9.82
N VAL A 131 -16.76 19.71 9.08
CA VAL A 131 -15.85 20.84 9.27
C VAL A 131 -16.15 21.88 8.20
N PRO A 132 -16.60 23.10 8.57
CA PRO A 132 -16.91 24.15 7.60
C PRO A 132 -15.74 24.43 6.66
N GLY A 133 -15.98 24.38 5.34
CA GLY A 133 -14.97 24.61 4.31
C GLY A 133 -13.95 23.50 4.12
N LEU A 134 -14.21 22.30 4.67
CA LEU A 134 -13.45 21.08 4.44
C LEU A 134 -14.40 19.93 4.13
N SER A 135 -14.27 19.34 2.96
CA SER A 135 -14.91 18.07 2.60
C SER A 135 -13.86 16.99 2.42
N VAL A 136 -14.07 15.84 3.07
CA VAL A 136 -13.18 14.69 2.98
C VAL A 136 -13.97 13.46 2.54
N ASN A 137 -13.59 12.87 1.43
CA ASN A 137 -14.13 11.60 0.95
C ASN A 137 -13.15 10.48 1.33
N LEU A 138 -13.58 9.52 2.13
CA LEU A 138 -12.82 8.34 2.47
C LEU A 138 -13.09 7.24 1.44
N ASN A 139 -12.03 6.66 0.91
CA ASN A 139 -12.07 5.48 0.07
C ASN A 139 -12.19 4.21 0.94
N THR A 140 -12.17 3.04 0.31
CA THR A 140 -12.18 1.73 0.99
C THR A 140 -11.07 1.63 2.04
N ASP A 141 -11.37 0.97 3.16
CA ASP A 141 -10.42 0.65 4.25
C ASP A 141 -9.56 1.84 4.67
N SER A 142 -10.19 2.97 4.96
CA SER A 142 -9.52 4.23 5.31
C SER A 142 -9.86 4.64 6.73
N SER A 143 -8.90 5.28 7.41
CA SER A 143 -9.06 5.79 8.78
C SER A 143 -8.41 7.16 8.89
N ILE A 144 -9.18 8.12 9.43
CA ILE A 144 -8.75 9.49 9.65
C ILE A 144 -9.12 9.97 11.05
N TYR A 145 -8.34 10.94 11.53
CA TYR A 145 -8.65 11.74 12.72
C TYR A 145 -8.55 13.21 12.36
N TRP A 146 -9.35 14.06 13.01
CA TRP A 146 -9.21 15.49 12.78
C TRP A 146 -9.45 16.32 14.04
N LYS A 147 -8.87 17.49 14.03
CA LYS A 147 -9.11 18.55 15.00
C LYS A 147 -9.40 19.81 14.24
N ASP A 148 -10.59 20.35 14.44
CA ASP A 148 -10.98 21.65 13.88
C ASP A 148 -10.39 22.81 14.70
N GLY A 149 -10.44 24.03 14.16
CA GLY A 149 -9.97 25.25 14.77
C GLY A 149 -9.38 26.23 13.76
N LYS A 150 -8.64 27.22 14.27
CA LYS A 150 -7.93 28.22 13.44
C LYS A 150 -6.88 27.59 12.51
N SER A 151 -6.28 26.47 12.94
CA SER A 151 -5.31 25.68 12.18
C SER A 151 -5.78 24.22 12.18
N PRO A 152 -6.72 23.85 11.31
CA PRO A 152 -7.27 22.50 11.28
C PRO A 152 -6.19 21.50 10.90
N ARG A 153 -6.24 20.33 11.55
CA ARG A 153 -5.33 19.22 11.33
C ARG A 153 -6.12 17.97 11.00
N LEU A 154 -5.68 17.26 9.99
CA LEU A 154 -6.21 15.97 9.55
C LEU A 154 -5.08 14.96 9.59
N TRP A 155 -5.27 13.82 10.24
CA TRP A 155 -4.36 12.69 10.26
C TRP A 155 -4.93 11.60 9.38
N LEU A 156 -4.16 11.16 8.39
CA LEU A 156 -4.43 9.97 7.61
C LEU A 156 -3.62 8.82 8.21
N GLU A 157 -4.32 7.86 8.82
CA GLU A 157 -3.70 6.70 9.48
C GLU A 157 -3.61 5.51 8.53
N ARG A 158 -4.63 5.31 7.68
CA ARG A 158 -4.74 4.20 6.73
C ARG A 158 -5.59 4.59 5.54
N GLY A 159 -5.28 4.00 4.38
CA GLY A 159 -6.11 4.05 3.19
C GLY A 159 -5.88 5.25 2.30
N GLU A 160 -6.96 5.79 1.75
CA GLU A 160 -6.96 6.84 0.73
C GLU A 160 -8.12 7.79 0.93
N ILE A 161 -7.84 9.09 0.77
CA ILE A 161 -8.83 10.16 0.93
C ILE A 161 -8.75 11.19 -0.18
N GLY A 162 -9.92 11.70 -0.58
CA GLY A 162 -10.04 12.92 -1.35
C GLY A 162 -10.31 14.09 -0.40
N ILE A 163 -9.62 15.22 -0.59
CA ILE A 163 -9.74 16.42 0.25
C ILE A 163 -10.13 17.59 -0.64
N GLN A 164 -11.19 18.29 -0.27
CA GLN A 164 -11.59 19.55 -0.90
C GLN A 164 -11.59 20.66 0.14
N LEU A 165 -10.84 21.72 -0.12
CA LEU A 165 -10.70 22.90 0.73
C LEU A 165 -11.28 24.12 0.05
N ASP A 166 -12.22 24.77 0.70
CA ASP A 166 -12.83 26.01 0.22
C ASP A 166 -11.85 27.19 0.27
N PRO A 167 -12.12 28.27 -0.50
CA PRO A 167 -11.35 29.50 -0.45
C PRO A 167 -11.20 30.05 0.98
N GLY A 168 -9.96 30.43 1.33
CA GLY A 168 -9.64 30.95 2.66
C GLY A 168 -9.31 29.87 3.72
N ARG A 169 -9.55 28.60 3.46
CA ARG A 169 -9.18 27.49 4.37
C ARG A 169 -7.78 27.00 4.09
N ARG A 170 -7.08 26.58 5.14
CA ARG A 170 -5.80 25.87 5.07
C ARG A 170 -5.90 24.63 5.93
N LEU A 171 -5.14 23.60 5.59
CA LEU A 171 -5.15 22.31 6.30
C LEU A 171 -3.73 21.79 6.47
N SER A 172 -3.42 21.29 7.66
CA SER A 172 -2.24 20.45 7.85
C SER A 172 -2.67 18.99 7.78
N LEU A 173 -2.30 18.30 6.69
CA LEU A 173 -2.48 16.86 6.53
C LEU A 173 -1.24 16.14 7.10
N MET A 174 -1.44 15.39 8.16
CA MET A 174 -0.40 14.66 8.86
C MET A 174 -0.45 13.19 8.44
N THR A 175 0.69 12.65 8.04
CA THR A 175 0.86 11.28 7.56
C THR A 175 2.13 10.67 8.13
N PRO A 176 2.32 9.34 8.10
CA PRO A 176 3.59 8.72 8.49
C PRO A 176 4.79 9.23 7.68
N GLY A 177 4.59 9.62 6.42
CA GLY A 177 5.63 10.16 5.56
C GLY A 177 5.99 11.61 5.82
N GLY A 178 5.17 12.36 6.57
CA GLY A 178 5.38 13.78 6.85
C GLY A 178 4.10 14.59 6.91
N THR A 179 4.23 15.89 7.11
CA THR A 179 3.10 16.83 7.19
C THR A 179 3.02 17.68 5.93
N PHE A 180 1.88 17.60 5.24
CA PHE A 180 1.57 18.49 4.12
C PHE A 180 0.77 19.70 4.60
N HIS A 181 1.17 20.88 4.16
CA HIS A 181 0.43 22.13 4.38
C HIS A 181 -0.31 22.49 3.10
N LEU A 182 -1.63 22.34 3.11
CA LEU A 182 -2.50 22.49 1.94
C LEU A 182 -3.21 23.84 1.95
N ALA A 183 -3.17 24.52 0.82
CA ALA A 183 -3.96 25.71 0.51
C ALA A 183 -5.36 25.31 -0.02
N PRO A 184 -6.29 26.27 -0.27
CA PRO A 184 -7.56 25.96 -0.94
C PRO A 184 -7.36 25.17 -2.23
N GLY A 185 -8.14 24.10 -2.45
CA GLY A 185 -8.00 23.23 -3.61
C GLY A 185 -8.58 21.84 -3.42
N ASP A 186 -8.28 20.97 -4.36
CA ASP A 186 -8.69 19.56 -4.39
C ASP A 186 -7.43 18.66 -4.46
N TYR A 187 -7.41 17.65 -3.60
CA TYR A 187 -6.25 16.77 -3.41
C TYR A 187 -6.71 15.32 -3.25
N ASN A 188 -5.82 14.40 -3.61
CA ASN A 188 -5.97 12.99 -3.29
C ASN A 188 -4.74 12.53 -2.50
N ALA A 189 -4.94 11.97 -1.33
CA ALA A 189 -3.86 11.46 -0.50
C ALA A 189 -4.05 9.95 -0.25
N ARG A 190 -3.02 9.16 -0.53
CA ARG A 190 -3.03 7.71 -0.37
C ARG A 190 -1.82 7.24 0.42
N LEU A 191 -2.05 6.39 1.42
CA LEU A 191 -0.98 5.70 2.13
C LEU A 191 -0.63 4.38 1.43
N ARG A 192 0.67 4.14 1.28
CA ARG A 192 1.28 2.89 0.87
C ARG A 192 2.35 2.52 1.90
N GLY A 193 1.99 1.68 2.87
CA GLY A 193 2.85 1.42 4.03
C GLY A 193 3.15 2.70 4.80
N SER A 194 4.44 3.04 4.97
CA SER A 194 4.89 4.26 5.65
C SER A 194 4.98 5.49 4.75
N SER A 195 4.70 5.36 3.47
CA SER A 195 4.75 6.44 2.50
C SER A 195 3.38 7.02 2.24
N CYS A 196 3.31 8.32 1.94
CA CYS A 196 2.11 9.01 1.49
C CYS A 196 2.32 9.57 0.10
N GLU A 197 1.43 9.21 -0.81
CA GLU A 197 1.29 9.79 -2.13
C GLU A 197 0.22 10.89 -2.08
N LEU A 198 0.59 12.14 -2.41
CA LEU A 198 -0.32 13.27 -2.51
C LEU A 198 -0.39 13.77 -3.95
N ALA A 199 -1.54 13.61 -4.59
CA ALA A 199 -1.82 14.20 -5.89
C ALA A 199 -2.54 15.55 -5.71
N VAL A 200 -2.07 16.58 -6.43
CA VAL A 200 -2.66 17.93 -6.44
C VAL A 200 -3.52 18.08 -7.69
N LEU A 201 -4.84 18.06 -7.53
CA LEU A 201 -5.78 18.25 -8.62
C LEU A 201 -5.99 19.75 -8.90
N SER A 202 -6.13 20.53 -7.85
CA SER A 202 -6.15 21.99 -7.88
C SER A 202 -5.58 22.56 -6.58
N GLY A 203 -5.21 23.84 -6.58
CA GLY A 203 -4.62 24.49 -5.42
C GLY A 203 -3.12 24.33 -5.35
N SER A 204 -2.56 24.36 -4.14
CA SER A 204 -1.13 24.19 -3.89
C SER A 204 -0.86 23.69 -2.47
N GLY A 205 0.32 23.14 -2.22
CA GLY A 205 0.72 22.69 -0.89
C GLY A 205 2.22 22.54 -0.76
N THR A 206 2.71 22.45 0.46
CA THR A 206 4.13 22.16 0.76
C THR A 206 4.22 20.93 1.64
N LEU A 207 5.35 20.25 1.63
CA LEU A 207 5.67 19.18 2.57
C LEU A 207 6.70 19.69 3.57
N GLY A 208 6.32 19.72 4.87
CA GLY A 208 7.12 20.35 5.91
C GLY A 208 7.46 21.79 5.56
N ASP A 209 8.71 22.19 5.79
CA ASP A 209 9.24 23.52 5.51
C ASP A 209 9.78 23.67 4.09
N ALA A 210 9.39 22.80 3.15
CA ALA A 210 9.89 22.88 1.77
C ALA A 210 9.54 24.21 1.12
N ALA A 211 10.55 24.89 0.56
CA ALA A 211 10.42 26.22 -0.02
C ALA A 211 9.58 26.23 -1.31
N ARG A 212 9.53 25.12 -2.04
CA ARG A 212 8.81 25.03 -3.31
C ARG A 212 7.47 24.33 -3.16
N PRO A 213 6.34 25.02 -3.38
CA PRO A 213 5.02 24.43 -3.30
C PRO A 213 4.77 23.43 -4.45
N PHE A 214 3.96 22.43 -4.19
CA PHE A 214 3.35 21.58 -5.21
C PHE A 214 2.30 22.36 -5.99
N GLN A 215 2.15 22.03 -7.27
CA GLN A 215 1.23 22.65 -8.20
C GLN A 215 0.22 21.64 -8.76
N PRO A 216 -0.88 22.07 -9.37
CA PRO A 216 -1.81 21.16 -10.04
C PRO A 216 -1.08 20.26 -11.05
N GLY A 217 -1.36 18.95 -11.02
CA GLY A 217 -0.67 17.93 -11.79
C GLY A 217 0.55 17.32 -11.10
N ASP A 218 1.01 17.86 -9.97
CA ASP A 218 2.09 17.23 -9.22
C ASP A 218 1.56 16.07 -8.37
N VAL A 219 2.32 14.99 -8.32
CA VAL A 219 2.17 13.89 -7.37
C VAL A 219 3.42 13.86 -6.52
N ALA A 220 3.26 14.07 -5.23
CA ALA A 220 4.33 14.09 -4.26
C ALA A 220 4.33 12.79 -3.46
N LEU A 221 5.47 12.11 -3.42
CA LEU A 221 5.68 10.97 -2.53
C LEU A 221 6.50 11.42 -1.33
N ALA A 222 5.92 11.26 -0.14
CA ALA A 222 6.56 11.53 1.13
C ALA A 222 6.82 10.22 1.88
N THR A 223 8.06 9.95 2.21
CA THR A 223 8.49 8.81 3.02
C THR A 223 9.33 9.30 4.19
N ALA A 224 9.06 8.79 5.39
CA ALA A 224 9.79 9.21 6.59
C ALA A 224 11.31 9.01 6.43
N GLY A 225 12.09 10.07 6.70
CA GLY A 225 13.56 10.04 6.63
C GLY A 225 14.15 9.99 5.22
N GLN A 226 13.35 10.15 4.17
CA GLN A 226 13.82 10.17 2.78
C GLN A 226 13.55 11.52 2.11
N ALA A 227 14.32 11.83 1.06
CA ALA A 227 14.04 12.97 0.21
C ALA A 227 12.71 12.76 -0.52
N ASN A 228 11.92 13.82 -0.59
CA ASN A 228 10.61 13.75 -1.23
C ASN A 228 10.76 13.69 -2.75
N VAL A 229 10.05 12.77 -3.37
CA VAL A 229 9.97 12.66 -4.82
C VAL A 229 8.74 13.42 -5.30
N ARG A 230 8.93 14.25 -6.32
CA ARG A 230 7.86 14.93 -7.04
C ARG A 230 7.85 14.42 -8.47
N GLN A 231 6.70 13.93 -8.89
CA GLN A 231 6.43 13.51 -10.26
C GLN A 231 5.31 14.37 -10.84
N ARG A 232 5.37 14.68 -12.12
CA ARG A 232 4.25 15.30 -12.82
C ARG A 232 3.40 14.22 -13.47
N GLU A 233 2.14 14.17 -13.08
CA GLU A 233 1.15 13.27 -13.67
C GLU A 233 0.25 14.07 -14.61
N THR A 234 0.13 13.63 -15.84
CA THR A 234 -0.70 14.28 -16.86
C THR A 234 -2.15 13.80 -16.82
N ASP A 235 -2.39 12.59 -16.31
CA ASP A 235 -3.72 12.02 -16.18
C ASP A 235 -4.06 11.70 -14.71
N LEU A 236 -4.63 12.68 -14.04
CA LEU A 236 -5.14 12.53 -12.66
C LEU A 236 -6.47 11.78 -12.59
N THR A 237 -7.10 11.48 -13.74
CA THR A 237 -8.39 10.80 -13.79
C THR A 237 -8.31 9.42 -13.18
N ARG A 238 -7.22 8.70 -13.43
CA ARG A 238 -6.95 7.39 -12.85
C ARG A 238 -6.86 7.44 -11.32
N ILE A 239 -6.16 8.44 -10.78
CA ILE A 239 -5.98 8.61 -9.31
C ILE A 239 -7.32 8.89 -8.63
N THR A 240 -8.23 9.58 -9.29
CA THR A 240 -9.52 10.01 -8.72
C THR A 240 -10.72 9.18 -9.15
N ALA A 241 -10.51 8.17 -10.01
CA ALA A 241 -11.58 7.32 -10.56
C ALA A 241 -12.42 6.64 -9.46
N TRP A 242 -11.78 6.27 -8.35
CA TRP A 242 -12.43 5.66 -7.20
C TRP A 242 -13.57 6.52 -6.60
N ARG A 243 -13.52 7.85 -6.76
CA ARG A 243 -14.60 8.76 -6.32
C ARG A 243 -15.91 8.50 -7.07
N ARG A 244 -15.86 7.81 -8.20
CA ARG A 244 -16.99 7.41 -9.05
C ARG A 244 -17.18 5.89 -9.11
N ASP A 245 -16.69 5.14 -8.09
CA ASP A 245 -16.75 3.68 -8.02
C ASP A 245 -16.04 2.95 -9.17
N THR A 246 -15.04 3.58 -9.78
CA THR A 246 -14.35 2.98 -10.93
C THR A 246 -12.85 2.84 -10.68
N LEU A 247 -12.27 1.82 -11.32
CA LEU A 247 -10.85 1.60 -11.50
C LEU A 247 -10.53 1.77 -12.98
N VAL A 248 -9.62 2.68 -13.30
CA VAL A 248 -9.15 2.91 -14.68
C VAL A 248 -7.78 2.29 -14.84
N LEU A 249 -7.65 1.41 -15.83
CA LEU A 249 -6.43 0.70 -16.20
C LEU A 249 -6.04 1.08 -17.63
N ASN A 250 -4.77 1.42 -17.84
CA ASN A 250 -4.22 1.89 -19.13
C ASN A 250 -3.13 0.94 -19.67
N GLY A 251 -3.37 -0.38 -19.55
CA GLY A 251 -2.40 -1.40 -19.98
C GLY A 251 -1.46 -1.82 -18.85
N GLU A 252 -1.87 -1.69 -17.60
CA GLU A 252 -1.13 -2.21 -16.45
C GLU A 252 -1.15 -3.74 -16.43
N SER A 253 -0.22 -4.33 -15.67
CA SER A 253 -0.17 -5.79 -15.49
C SER A 253 -1.39 -6.29 -14.71
N LEU A 254 -1.77 -7.57 -14.94
CA LEU A 254 -2.86 -8.18 -14.17
C LEU A 254 -2.57 -8.16 -12.67
N ASP A 255 -1.33 -8.35 -12.25
CA ASP A 255 -0.94 -8.21 -10.84
C ASP A 255 -1.33 -6.84 -10.27
N TYR A 256 -0.97 -5.76 -10.98
CA TYR A 256 -1.32 -4.40 -10.56
C TYR A 256 -2.85 -4.22 -10.54
N ALA A 257 -3.53 -4.67 -11.59
CA ALA A 257 -4.98 -4.57 -11.67
C ALA A 257 -5.67 -5.30 -10.52
N LEU A 258 -5.18 -6.49 -10.16
CA LEU A 258 -5.70 -7.26 -9.01
C LEU A 258 -5.36 -6.61 -7.69
N ALA A 259 -4.16 -6.07 -7.51
CA ALA A 259 -3.79 -5.34 -6.29
C ALA A 259 -4.73 -4.16 -6.04
N GLU A 260 -5.09 -3.40 -7.09
CA GLU A 260 -6.03 -2.29 -6.97
C GLU A 260 -7.48 -2.77 -6.78
N MET A 261 -7.95 -3.77 -7.54
CA MET A 261 -9.31 -4.32 -7.42
C MET A 261 -9.54 -4.95 -6.04
N ASN A 262 -8.57 -5.71 -5.55
CA ASN A 262 -8.63 -6.40 -4.28
C ASN A 262 -8.72 -5.47 -3.06
N ARG A 263 -8.42 -4.19 -3.19
CA ARG A 263 -8.65 -3.20 -2.13
C ARG A 263 -10.13 -3.10 -1.76
N TYR A 264 -11.01 -3.32 -2.71
CA TYR A 264 -12.46 -3.16 -2.56
C TYR A 264 -13.18 -4.46 -2.24
N LEU A 265 -12.51 -5.60 -2.35
CA LEU A 265 -13.10 -6.92 -2.20
C LEU A 265 -12.74 -7.55 -0.85
N ARG A 266 -13.71 -8.18 -0.19
CA ARG A 266 -13.46 -9.01 1.01
C ARG A 266 -12.84 -10.34 0.62
N GLY A 267 -13.47 -11.08 -0.31
CA GLY A 267 -12.87 -12.23 -0.98
C GLY A 267 -11.93 -11.74 -2.09
N LYS A 268 -10.69 -12.27 -2.13
CA LYS A 268 -9.65 -11.78 -3.02
C LYS A 268 -9.65 -12.52 -4.34
N ILE A 269 -9.28 -11.83 -5.41
CA ILE A 269 -8.99 -12.45 -6.70
C ILE A 269 -7.49 -12.73 -6.71
N VAL A 270 -7.11 -13.98 -6.90
CA VAL A 270 -5.71 -14.43 -6.85
C VAL A 270 -5.32 -15.13 -8.14
N ILE A 271 -4.06 -14.99 -8.53
CA ILE A 271 -3.49 -15.64 -9.70
C ILE A 271 -3.10 -17.07 -9.33
N GLY A 272 -3.76 -18.07 -9.91
CA GLY A 272 -3.39 -19.47 -9.83
C GLY A 272 -2.20 -19.79 -10.74
N ASP A 273 -2.23 -19.33 -12.00
CA ASP A 273 -1.19 -19.55 -12.98
C ASP A 273 -0.26 -18.34 -13.11
N PRO A 274 1.04 -18.44 -12.79
CA PRO A 274 1.97 -17.31 -12.72
C PRO A 274 2.08 -16.48 -14.00
N ASP A 275 1.96 -17.14 -15.16
CA ASP A 275 2.10 -16.48 -16.46
C ASP A 275 1.03 -15.42 -16.70
N LEU A 276 -0.14 -15.55 -16.05
CA LEU A 276 -1.22 -14.58 -16.12
C LEU A 276 -0.82 -13.21 -15.55
N SER A 277 0.14 -13.17 -14.63
CA SER A 277 0.56 -11.95 -13.95
C SER A 277 0.97 -10.82 -14.90
N ARG A 278 1.50 -11.18 -16.06
CA ARG A 278 2.04 -10.25 -17.07
C ARG A 278 1.02 -9.77 -18.09
N LEU A 279 -0.20 -10.31 -18.08
CA LEU A 279 -1.25 -9.85 -18.96
C LEU A 279 -1.46 -8.34 -18.82
N ARG A 280 -1.62 -7.65 -19.94
CA ARG A 280 -1.85 -6.21 -19.96
C ARG A 280 -3.31 -5.89 -20.03
N ILE A 281 -3.82 -5.21 -19.00
CA ILE A 281 -5.24 -4.95 -18.82
C ILE A 281 -5.49 -3.45 -19.01
N GLY A 282 -6.38 -3.14 -19.96
CA GLY A 282 -6.89 -1.78 -20.18
C GLY A 282 -8.40 -1.76 -20.05
N GLY A 283 -8.95 -0.65 -19.55
CA GLY A 283 -10.38 -0.46 -19.41
C GLY A 283 -10.77 0.25 -18.13
N THR A 284 -12.07 0.49 -18.00
CA THR A 284 -12.66 1.07 -16.78
C THR A 284 -13.60 0.04 -16.18
N PHE A 285 -13.40 -0.29 -14.92
CA PHE A 285 -14.12 -1.35 -14.23
C PHE A 285 -14.75 -0.82 -12.94
N ALA A 286 -15.92 -1.35 -12.58
CA ALA A 286 -16.57 -1.02 -11.33
C ALA A 286 -15.77 -1.63 -10.15
N THR A 287 -15.50 -0.82 -9.11
CA THR A 287 -14.84 -1.29 -7.88
C THR A 287 -15.78 -2.04 -6.94
N THR A 288 -17.09 -1.83 -7.09
CA THR A 288 -18.14 -2.44 -6.25
C THR A 288 -18.51 -3.85 -6.68
N ASN A 289 -18.21 -4.22 -7.93
CA ASN A 289 -18.54 -5.53 -8.49
C ASN A 289 -17.47 -5.99 -9.49
N PRO A 290 -16.71 -7.05 -9.22
CA PRO A 290 -15.66 -7.52 -10.10
C PRO A 290 -16.15 -8.30 -11.33
N THR A 291 -17.47 -8.49 -11.50
CA THR A 291 -18.03 -9.37 -12.57
C THR A 291 -17.60 -8.93 -13.97
N GLU A 292 -17.68 -7.63 -14.27
CA GLU A 292 -17.26 -7.10 -15.58
C GLU A 292 -15.76 -7.27 -15.82
N PHE A 293 -14.96 -7.09 -14.78
CA PHE A 293 -13.52 -7.32 -14.84
C PHE A 293 -13.19 -8.79 -15.12
N LEU A 294 -13.83 -9.73 -14.42
CA LEU A 294 -13.64 -11.16 -14.61
C LEU A 294 -14.13 -11.60 -15.99
N GLU A 295 -15.24 -11.06 -16.48
CA GLU A 295 -15.76 -11.34 -17.81
C GLU A 295 -14.83 -10.82 -18.92
N ALA A 296 -14.22 -9.64 -18.73
CA ALA A 296 -13.21 -9.12 -19.64
C ALA A 296 -11.97 -10.02 -19.69
N LEU A 297 -11.52 -10.53 -18.54
CA LEU A 297 -10.40 -11.50 -18.48
C LEU A 297 -10.74 -12.79 -19.22
N ARG A 298 -11.95 -13.30 -19.03
CA ARG A 298 -12.42 -14.52 -19.71
C ARG A 298 -12.46 -14.35 -21.22
N THR A 299 -13.07 -13.27 -21.70
CA THR A 299 -13.32 -13.07 -23.13
C THR A 299 -12.08 -12.66 -23.92
N SER A 300 -11.22 -11.83 -23.31
CA SER A 300 -10.05 -11.27 -23.99
C SER A 300 -8.80 -12.14 -23.88
N PHE A 301 -8.68 -12.92 -22.79
CA PHE A 301 -7.44 -13.63 -22.47
C PHE A 301 -7.65 -15.14 -22.23
N GLY A 302 -8.88 -15.66 -22.31
CA GLY A 302 -9.15 -17.07 -22.01
C GLY A 302 -8.87 -17.43 -20.54
N VAL A 303 -9.03 -16.48 -19.62
CA VAL A 303 -8.81 -16.72 -18.19
C VAL A 303 -10.07 -17.32 -17.58
N LYS A 304 -9.92 -18.42 -16.86
CA LYS A 304 -10.97 -19.05 -16.08
C LYS A 304 -10.92 -18.53 -14.63
N ALA A 305 -12.07 -18.12 -14.12
CA ALA A 305 -12.24 -17.73 -12.72
C ALA A 305 -13.00 -18.82 -11.96
N THR A 306 -12.42 -19.37 -10.91
CA THR A 306 -13.02 -20.43 -10.10
C THR A 306 -13.17 -19.94 -8.67
N ALA A 307 -14.36 -20.10 -8.09
CA ALA A 307 -14.60 -19.76 -6.69
C ALA A 307 -13.86 -20.74 -5.77
N GLY A 308 -13.05 -20.22 -4.88
CA GLY A 308 -12.39 -20.96 -3.81
C GLY A 308 -13.27 -21.10 -2.55
N ALA A 309 -12.83 -21.93 -1.60
CA ALA A 309 -13.59 -22.26 -0.39
C ALA A 309 -13.82 -21.05 0.54
N ASP A 310 -12.92 -20.06 0.52
CA ASP A 310 -12.93 -18.88 1.43
C ASP A 310 -13.58 -17.63 0.81
N GLY A 311 -14.36 -17.79 -0.27
CA GLY A 311 -14.93 -16.67 -1.02
C GLY A 311 -13.91 -15.95 -1.91
N ASN A 312 -12.69 -16.46 -2.02
CA ASN A 312 -11.68 -16.01 -2.96
C ASN A 312 -11.98 -16.54 -4.36
N ILE A 313 -11.45 -15.86 -5.39
CA ILE A 313 -11.56 -16.26 -6.79
C ILE A 313 -10.16 -16.56 -7.29
N VAL A 314 -9.95 -17.75 -7.83
CA VAL A 314 -8.66 -18.18 -8.40
C VAL A 314 -8.72 -18.07 -9.91
N LEU A 315 -7.73 -17.39 -10.51
CA LEU A 315 -7.58 -17.22 -11.94
C LEU A 315 -6.59 -18.24 -12.49
N THR A 316 -7.03 -19.03 -13.48
CA THR A 316 -6.21 -20.01 -14.21
C THR A 316 -6.39 -19.85 -15.71
N HIS A 317 -5.54 -20.48 -16.50
CA HIS A 317 -5.84 -20.68 -17.92
C HIS A 317 -7.10 -21.54 -18.10
N ALA A 318 -7.85 -21.31 -19.22
CA ALA A 318 -9.04 -22.07 -19.56
C ALA A 318 -8.71 -23.50 -20.03
#